data_d53ea96be641031d907def40d7702142
#
_entry.id   d53ea96be641031d907def40d7702142
#
_cell.length_a   1.000
_cell.length_b   1.000
_cell.length_c   1.000
_cell.angle_alpha   90.00
_cell.angle_beta   90.00
_cell.angle_gamma   90.00
#
_symmetry.space_group_name_H-M   'P 1'
#
loop_
_entity.id
_entity.type
_entity.pdbx_description
1 polymer ?
#
loop_
_entity_poly.entity_id
_entity_poly.type
_entity_poly.pdbx_seq_one_letter_code
_entity_poly.pdbx_strand_id
1 'polypeptide(L)'
;TYDWIHFDQIHWYREQSMRYTKENGGKPLPALAFFHIPLLEYNEIVGAETTLGQKEEGIASPKINTGFFASLVEMKDVMATFAGHDHDNDYIGMLYNVGLAFGRVSGWDAYGDFERGGRIIELREGKFEFDSWIRTSSGKEYTYYYPSGLTSKDEETMEFLPAKTVKPKKHGVAYTYYEGKFKHTDQIASGT
;
A
#
# COMPACT_ATOMS: atom_id res chain seq x y z
N THR A 1 -24.11 -1.21 11.10
CA THR A 1 -22.88 -0.40 10.94
C THR A 1 -21.75 -1.12 11.61
N TYR A 2 -20.61 -1.16 10.94
CA TYR A 2 -19.39 -1.73 11.48
C TYR A 2 -18.74 -0.78 12.48
N ASP A 3 -18.01 -1.32 13.44
CA ASP A 3 -17.20 -0.54 14.36
C ASP A 3 -15.95 0.02 13.67
N TRP A 4 -15.36 1.05 14.25
CA TRP A 4 -14.23 1.78 13.67
C TRP A 4 -13.02 1.75 14.61
N ILE A 5 -11.85 2.17 14.13
CA ILE A 5 -10.67 2.33 15.00
C ILE A 5 -10.91 3.53 15.91
N HIS A 6 -10.95 3.33 17.21
CA HIS A 6 -11.26 4.35 18.22
C HIS A 6 -10.07 5.27 18.49
N PHE A 7 -10.34 6.45 19.07
CA PHE A 7 -9.29 7.43 19.32
C PHE A 7 -8.21 6.97 20.30
N ASP A 8 -8.56 6.16 21.28
CA ASP A 8 -7.60 5.56 22.22
C ASP A 8 -6.66 4.58 21.50
N GLN A 9 -7.16 3.80 20.54
CA GLN A 9 -6.36 2.91 19.71
C GLN A 9 -5.41 3.70 18.80
N ILE A 10 -5.90 4.79 18.20
CA ILE A 10 -5.08 5.69 17.38
C ILE A 10 -3.98 6.35 18.23
N HIS A 11 -4.35 6.81 19.44
CA HIS A 11 -3.40 7.40 20.38
C HIS A 11 -2.32 6.40 20.77
N TRP A 12 -2.71 5.19 21.15
CA TRP A 12 -1.79 4.10 21.44
C TRP A 12 -0.84 3.81 20.30
N TYR A 13 -1.36 3.70 19.07
CA TYR A 13 -0.52 3.48 17.89
C TYR A 13 0.52 4.60 17.73
N ARG A 14 0.09 5.86 17.79
CA ARG A 14 0.99 7.01 17.66
C ARG A 14 2.07 7.03 18.73
N GLU A 15 1.73 6.69 19.96
CA GLU A 15 2.71 6.58 21.06
C GLU A 15 3.74 5.47 20.80
N GLN A 16 3.29 4.29 20.32
CA GLN A 16 4.21 3.21 19.97
C GLN A 16 5.14 3.61 18.82
N SER A 17 4.59 4.18 17.76
CA SER A 17 5.35 4.66 16.62
C SER A 17 6.42 5.69 17.01
N MET A 18 6.05 6.70 17.79
CA MET A 18 7.00 7.69 18.31
C MET A 18 8.07 7.07 19.22
N ARG A 19 7.69 6.13 20.07
CA ARG A 19 8.62 5.43 20.96
C ARG A 19 9.65 4.65 20.15
N TYR A 20 9.22 3.80 19.23
CA TYR A 20 10.13 3.00 18.41
C TYR A 20 10.99 3.86 17.48
N THR A 21 10.43 4.92 16.93
CA THR A 21 11.21 5.91 16.15
C THR A 21 12.32 6.52 17.00
N LYS A 22 12.03 6.92 18.25
CA LYS A 22 13.03 7.46 19.17
C LYS A 22 14.10 6.41 19.53
N GLU A 23 13.70 5.19 19.83
CA GLU A 23 14.61 4.07 20.15
C GLU A 23 15.52 3.72 18.94
N ASN A 24 15.02 3.93 17.72
CA ASN A 24 15.75 3.71 16.46
C ASN A 24 16.52 4.98 15.98
N GLY A 25 16.92 5.84 16.90
CA GLY A 25 17.74 7.02 16.56
C GLY A 25 17.01 8.09 15.73
N GLY A 26 15.71 8.21 15.90
CA GLY A 26 14.87 9.21 15.21
C GLY A 26 14.39 8.78 13.83
N LYS A 27 14.61 7.53 13.44
CA LYS A 27 14.14 6.97 12.17
C LYS A 27 12.97 6.01 12.41
N PRO A 28 11.84 6.14 11.69
CA PRO A 28 10.76 5.17 11.79
C PRO A 28 11.26 3.74 11.53
N LEU A 29 10.66 2.76 12.19
CA LEU A 29 10.89 1.35 11.89
C LEU A 29 9.84 0.85 10.88
N PRO A 30 10.23 0.00 9.90
CA PRO A 30 9.25 -0.61 9.02
C PRO A 30 8.20 -1.39 9.82
N ALA A 31 6.95 -1.09 9.59
CA ALA A 31 5.82 -1.71 10.29
C ALA A 31 4.71 -2.12 9.33
N LEU A 32 3.87 -3.05 9.77
CA LEU A 32 2.63 -3.45 9.12
C LEU A 32 1.49 -3.35 10.13
N ALA A 33 0.30 -2.98 9.67
CA ALA A 33 -0.90 -2.96 10.48
C ALA A 33 -1.91 -4.01 10.02
N PHE A 34 -2.51 -4.73 10.97
CA PHE A 34 -3.50 -5.78 10.71
C PHE A 34 -4.76 -5.49 11.50
N PHE A 35 -5.89 -5.48 10.84
CA PHE A 35 -7.21 -5.34 11.45
C PHE A 35 -8.27 -6.01 10.58
N HIS A 36 -9.46 -6.29 11.14
CA HIS A 36 -10.46 -7.08 10.42
C HIS A 36 -11.25 -6.25 9.41
N ILE A 37 -11.79 -5.11 9.82
CA ILE A 37 -12.71 -4.30 9.01
C ILE A 37 -11.90 -3.25 8.24
N PRO A 38 -12.02 -3.17 6.89
CA PRO A 38 -11.23 -2.24 6.08
C PRO A 38 -11.55 -0.78 6.41
N LEU A 39 -10.58 0.10 6.24
CA LEU A 39 -10.77 1.54 6.35
C LEU A 39 -11.55 2.08 5.14
N LEU A 40 -12.15 3.26 5.29
CA LEU A 40 -12.85 3.95 4.19
C LEU A 40 -11.94 4.21 2.98
N GLU A 41 -10.66 4.43 3.23
CA GLU A 41 -9.64 4.73 2.22
C GLU A 41 -9.38 3.56 1.25
N TYR A 42 -9.79 2.34 1.56
CA TYR A 42 -9.73 1.22 0.62
C TYR A 42 -10.56 1.47 -0.66
N ASN A 43 -11.55 2.36 -0.61
CA ASN A 43 -12.31 2.79 -1.79
C ASN A 43 -11.46 3.61 -2.77
N GLU A 44 -10.48 4.37 -2.27
CA GLU A 44 -9.70 5.31 -3.07
C GLU A 44 -8.71 4.64 -4.04
N ILE A 45 -8.33 3.39 -3.74
CA ILE A 45 -7.40 2.65 -4.59
C ILE A 45 -8.08 1.78 -5.64
N VAL A 46 -9.41 1.71 -5.64
CA VAL A 46 -10.15 0.89 -6.62
C VAL A 46 -9.97 1.46 -8.02
N GLY A 47 -9.45 0.63 -8.93
CA GLY A 47 -9.23 1.01 -10.33
C GLY A 47 -7.98 1.85 -10.58
N ALA A 48 -7.13 2.09 -9.57
CA ALA A 48 -5.82 2.70 -9.80
C ALA A 48 -4.90 1.76 -10.58
N GLU A 49 -4.02 2.30 -11.43
CA GLU A 49 -3.11 1.50 -12.27
C GLU A 49 -2.20 0.54 -11.49
N THR A 50 -1.85 0.91 -10.26
CA THR A 50 -0.99 0.11 -9.37
C THR A 50 -1.77 -0.84 -8.47
N THR A 51 -3.09 -0.92 -8.60
CA THR A 51 -3.91 -1.84 -7.81
C THR A 51 -4.01 -3.18 -8.51
N LEU A 52 -3.63 -4.24 -7.81
CA LEU A 52 -3.65 -5.62 -8.28
C LEU A 52 -4.62 -6.46 -7.45
N GLY A 53 -5.30 -7.38 -8.09
CA GLY A 53 -6.26 -8.28 -7.45
C GLY A 53 -7.69 -8.05 -7.93
N GLN A 54 -8.64 -8.65 -7.25
CA GLN A 54 -10.05 -8.66 -7.63
C GLN A 54 -10.89 -7.93 -6.58
N LYS A 55 -11.92 -7.25 -7.07
CA LYS A 55 -12.95 -6.61 -6.27
C LYS A 55 -14.31 -7.01 -6.82
N GLU A 56 -14.96 -7.96 -6.15
CA GLU A 56 -16.23 -8.52 -6.58
C GLU A 56 -17.40 -8.16 -5.64
N GLU A 57 -17.10 -7.56 -4.49
CA GLU A 57 -18.14 -7.08 -3.57
C GLU A 57 -17.89 -5.64 -3.09
N GLY A 58 -18.91 -5.04 -2.45
CA GLY A 58 -18.81 -3.73 -1.83
C GLY A 58 -17.84 -3.73 -0.64
N ILE A 59 -17.17 -2.63 -0.43
CA ILE A 59 -16.23 -2.48 0.70
C ILE A 59 -17.03 -2.21 1.98
N ALA A 60 -17.00 -3.17 2.88
CA ALA A 60 -17.76 -3.14 4.13
C ALA A 60 -17.01 -2.39 5.25
N SER A 61 -16.76 -1.11 5.02
CA SER A 61 -16.07 -0.22 5.95
C SER A 61 -17.03 0.49 6.92
N PRO A 62 -16.52 1.00 8.08
CA PRO A 62 -17.27 1.89 8.97
C PRO A 62 -17.73 3.15 8.23
N LYS A 63 -18.83 3.74 8.66
CA LYS A 63 -19.27 5.05 8.17
C LYS A 63 -18.58 6.23 8.85
N ILE A 64 -17.87 5.96 9.96
CA ILE A 64 -17.14 6.95 10.73
C ILE A 64 -15.66 6.82 10.40
N ASN A 65 -15.06 7.92 9.93
CA ASN A 65 -13.60 8.03 9.76
C ASN A 65 -13.03 8.82 10.94
N THR A 66 -12.17 8.17 11.71
CA THR A 66 -11.51 8.77 12.88
C THR A 66 -10.10 9.29 12.59
N GLY A 67 -9.67 9.24 11.33
CA GLY A 67 -8.35 9.73 10.91
C GLY A 67 -7.21 8.75 11.23
N PHE A 68 -7.48 7.47 11.41
CA PHE A 68 -6.42 6.48 11.61
C PHE A 68 -5.46 6.44 10.42
N PHE A 69 -5.99 6.46 9.19
CA PHE A 69 -5.17 6.51 7.98
C PHE A 69 -4.25 7.74 7.95
N ALA A 70 -4.76 8.92 8.32
CA ALA A 70 -3.94 10.12 8.42
C ALA A 70 -2.79 9.95 9.43
N SER A 71 -3.03 9.25 10.53
CA SER A 71 -1.97 8.93 11.51
C SER A 71 -0.89 8.02 10.91
N LEU A 72 -1.25 7.02 10.08
CA LEU A 72 -0.29 6.18 9.37
C LEU A 72 0.60 7.01 8.43
N VAL A 73 0.00 7.92 7.67
CA VAL A 73 0.71 8.81 6.75
C VAL A 73 1.67 9.75 7.48
N GLU A 74 1.25 10.29 8.64
CA GLU A 74 2.08 11.19 9.46
C GLU A 74 3.25 10.48 10.13
N MET A 75 3.03 9.28 10.68
CA MET A 75 4.05 8.52 11.42
C MET A 75 5.09 7.89 10.49
N LYS A 76 4.76 7.55 9.25
CA LYS A 76 5.68 7.06 8.21
C LYS A 76 6.39 5.75 8.57
N ASP A 77 5.86 4.96 9.48
CA ASP A 77 6.41 3.67 9.88
C ASP A 77 5.65 2.50 9.23
N VAL A 78 4.35 2.65 9.02
CA VAL A 78 3.51 1.59 8.45
C VAL A 78 3.61 1.60 6.92
N MET A 79 4.19 0.54 6.37
CA MET A 79 4.28 0.31 4.93
C MET A 79 2.93 -0.06 4.32
N ALA A 80 2.16 -0.88 5.03
CA ALA A 80 0.85 -1.32 4.56
C ALA A 80 -0.08 -1.72 5.70
N THR A 81 -1.39 -1.65 5.40
CA THR A 81 -2.45 -2.23 6.21
C THR A 81 -3.02 -3.46 5.52
N PHE A 82 -3.42 -4.44 6.30
CA PHE A 82 -4.03 -5.68 5.82
C PHE A 82 -5.36 -5.89 6.53
N ALA A 83 -6.44 -5.96 5.74
CA ALA A 83 -7.79 -6.17 6.24
C ALA A 83 -8.36 -7.50 5.73
N GLY A 84 -9.39 -7.98 6.40
CA GLY A 84 -10.21 -9.11 5.98
C GLY A 84 -11.64 -8.64 5.72
N HIS A 85 -12.60 -9.33 6.33
CA HIS A 85 -14.04 -9.02 6.33
C HIS A 85 -14.75 -9.29 5.01
N ASP A 86 -14.33 -8.65 3.93
CA ASP A 86 -14.89 -8.86 2.60
C ASP A 86 -14.26 -10.12 1.98
N HIS A 87 -15.07 -11.12 1.64
CA HIS A 87 -14.57 -12.42 1.20
C HIS A 87 -14.33 -12.50 -0.31
N ASP A 88 -15.00 -11.64 -1.07
CA ASP A 88 -14.83 -11.52 -2.53
C ASP A 88 -14.08 -10.24 -2.93
N ASN A 89 -13.18 -9.78 -2.04
CA ASN A 89 -12.17 -8.76 -2.31
C ASN A 89 -10.80 -9.28 -1.90
N ASP A 90 -9.81 -9.17 -2.79
CA ASP A 90 -8.42 -9.59 -2.48
C ASP A 90 -7.37 -8.64 -3.04
N TYR A 91 -7.77 -7.45 -3.45
CA TYR A 91 -6.87 -6.49 -4.06
C TYR A 91 -5.90 -5.83 -3.07
N ILE A 92 -4.82 -5.31 -3.62
CA ILE A 92 -3.82 -4.49 -2.95
C ILE A 92 -3.47 -3.30 -3.83
N GLY A 93 -3.38 -2.12 -3.26
CA GLY A 93 -2.97 -0.91 -3.93
C GLY A 93 -2.34 0.07 -2.95
N MET A 94 -1.98 1.26 -3.42
CA MET A 94 -1.27 2.24 -2.62
C MET A 94 -2.00 3.59 -2.58
N LEU A 95 -2.03 4.19 -1.39
CA LEU A 95 -2.51 5.54 -1.17
C LEU A 95 -1.52 6.26 -0.24
N TYR A 96 -0.98 7.42 -0.65
CA TYR A 96 -0.02 8.22 0.13
C TYR A 96 1.14 7.41 0.75
N ASN A 97 1.75 6.51 -0.04
CA ASN A 97 2.84 5.61 0.38
C ASN A 97 2.46 4.59 1.45
N VAL A 98 1.18 4.35 1.67
CA VAL A 98 0.68 3.27 2.52
C VAL A 98 -0.07 2.27 1.65
N GLY A 99 0.36 1.02 1.66
CA GLY A 99 -0.35 -0.07 0.98
C GLY A 99 -1.67 -0.37 1.70
N LEU A 100 -2.73 -0.57 0.94
CA LEU A 100 -4.03 -1.00 1.43
C LEU A 100 -4.34 -2.36 0.80
N ALA A 101 -4.40 -3.42 1.59
CA ALA A 101 -4.51 -4.78 1.11
C ALA A 101 -5.63 -5.55 1.79
N PHE A 102 -6.44 -6.25 1.00
CA PHE A 102 -7.29 -7.31 1.54
C PHE A 102 -6.51 -8.62 1.67
N GLY A 103 -6.86 -9.42 2.67
CA GLY A 103 -6.51 -10.82 2.73
C GLY A 103 -7.18 -11.64 1.63
N ARG A 104 -7.04 -12.95 1.71
CA ARG A 104 -7.81 -13.90 0.87
C ARG A 104 -8.67 -14.75 1.81
N VAL A 105 -9.93 -14.94 1.46
CA VAL A 105 -10.82 -15.82 2.21
C VAL A 105 -10.21 -17.21 2.33
N SER A 106 -10.15 -17.74 3.57
CA SER A 106 -9.53 -19.05 3.85
C SER A 106 -10.50 -20.08 4.43
N GLY A 107 -11.59 -19.62 5.07
CA GLY A 107 -12.57 -20.49 5.71
C GLY A 107 -13.47 -21.23 4.71
N TRP A 108 -13.63 -22.55 4.86
CA TRP A 108 -14.47 -23.36 3.98
C TRP A 108 -15.94 -22.99 4.06
N ASP A 109 -16.43 -22.63 5.24
CA ASP A 109 -17.82 -22.25 5.48
C ASP A 109 -18.11 -20.75 5.25
N ALA A 110 -17.08 -19.99 4.87
CA ALA A 110 -17.22 -18.58 4.56
C ALA A 110 -17.98 -18.40 3.22
N TYR A 111 -18.79 -17.35 3.12
CA TYR A 111 -19.41 -16.97 1.85
C TYR A 111 -18.36 -16.56 0.82
N GLY A 112 -18.79 -16.40 -0.43
CA GLY A 112 -17.97 -15.93 -1.54
C GLY A 112 -17.44 -17.06 -2.41
N ASP A 113 -17.19 -16.71 -3.67
CA ASP A 113 -16.85 -17.66 -4.72
C ASP A 113 -15.34 -17.78 -4.98
N PHE A 114 -14.51 -16.96 -4.34
CA PHE A 114 -13.08 -17.03 -4.51
C PHE A 114 -12.50 -18.38 -4.04
N GLU A 115 -11.57 -18.92 -4.80
CA GLU A 115 -10.76 -20.05 -4.35
C GLU A 115 -10.11 -19.71 -3.01
N ARG A 116 -10.25 -20.61 -2.03
CA ARG A 116 -9.74 -20.42 -0.68
C ARG A 116 -8.20 -20.39 -0.66
N GLY A 117 -7.65 -19.47 0.12
CA GLY A 117 -6.21 -19.27 0.16
C GLY A 117 -5.77 -18.34 1.26
N GLY A 118 -4.67 -17.66 1.05
CA GLY A 118 -4.12 -16.67 1.97
C GLY A 118 -3.26 -15.66 1.23
N ARG A 119 -3.12 -14.48 1.81
CA ARG A 119 -2.14 -13.50 1.37
C ARG A 119 -0.80 -13.79 2.07
N ILE A 120 0.23 -13.93 1.29
CA ILE A 120 1.60 -14.07 1.77
C ILE A 120 2.25 -12.69 1.75
N ILE A 121 3.09 -12.43 2.74
CA ILE A 121 3.87 -11.20 2.87
C ILE A 121 5.30 -11.62 3.15
N GLU A 122 6.21 -11.25 2.27
CA GLU A 122 7.64 -11.50 2.43
C GLU A 122 8.36 -10.21 2.78
N LEU A 123 8.84 -10.11 4.01
CA LEU A 123 9.53 -8.94 4.54
C LEU A 123 11.05 -9.05 4.35
N ARG A 124 11.70 -7.91 4.19
CA ARG A 124 13.16 -7.79 4.20
C ARG A 124 13.59 -7.02 5.44
N GLU A 125 14.34 -7.70 6.31
CA GLU A 125 14.78 -7.09 7.57
C GLU A 125 15.49 -5.76 7.35
N GLY A 126 15.08 -4.75 8.12
CA GLY A 126 15.66 -3.41 8.10
C GLY A 126 15.33 -2.56 6.87
N LYS A 127 14.43 -3.01 6.01
CA LYS A 127 14.04 -2.29 4.79
C LYS A 127 12.57 -1.92 4.78
N PHE A 128 12.26 -0.74 4.19
CA PHE A 128 10.89 -0.32 3.90
C PHE A 128 10.42 -0.89 2.57
N GLU A 129 10.42 -2.23 2.47
CA GLU A 129 9.99 -2.95 1.28
C GLU A 129 9.44 -4.34 1.64
N PHE A 130 8.49 -4.83 0.86
CA PHE A 130 7.99 -6.20 0.94
C PHE A 130 7.42 -6.66 -0.40
N ASP A 131 7.41 -7.97 -0.61
CA ASP A 131 6.59 -8.62 -1.63
C ASP A 131 5.32 -9.18 -1.00
N SER A 132 4.22 -9.14 -1.75
CA SER A 132 2.97 -9.79 -1.32
C SER A 132 2.29 -10.45 -2.50
N TRP A 133 1.66 -11.59 -2.26
CA TRP A 133 0.88 -12.32 -3.27
C TRP A 133 -0.22 -13.14 -2.62
N ILE A 134 -1.22 -13.49 -3.42
CA ILE A 134 -2.22 -14.48 -3.03
C ILE A 134 -1.68 -15.88 -3.31
N ARG A 135 -1.89 -16.80 -2.39
CA ARG A 135 -1.58 -18.23 -2.54
C ARG A 135 -2.83 -19.04 -2.34
N THR A 136 -3.21 -19.79 -3.36
CA THR A 136 -4.32 -20.74 -3.37
C THR A 136 -3.80 -22.15 -3.70
N SER A 137 -4.70 -23.13 -3.76
CA SER A 137 -4.34 -24.48 -4.22
C SER A 137 -3.93 -24.50 -5.70
N SER A 138 -4.49 -23.59 -6.51
CA SER A 138 -4.18 -23.45 -7.93
C SER A 138 -2.86 -22.73 -8.20
N GLY A 139 -2.33 -21.98 -7.25
CA GLY A 139 -1.03 -21.33 -7.45
C GLY A 139 -0.83 -20.00 -6.73
N LYS A 140 0.06 -19.22 -7.29
CA LYS A 140 0.43 -17.87 -6.85
C LYS A 140 -0.21 -16.84 -7.79
N GLU A 141 -0.88 -15.84 -7.23
CA GLU A 141 -1.56 -14.80 -7.98
C GLU A 141 -1.21 -13.41 -7.45
N TYR A 142 -1.27 -12.39 -8.30
CA TYR A 142 -1.18 -10.97 -7.95
C TYR A 142 0.04 -10.60 -7.09
N THR A 143 1.24 -10.88 -7.61
CA THR A 143 2.48 -10.47 -6.94
C THR A 143 2.61 -8.96 -6.97
N TYR A 144 2.76 -8.37 -5.81
CA TYR A 144 2.87 -6.95 -5.57
C TYR A 144 4.15 -6.65 -4.82
N TYR A 145 4.89 -5.66 -5.29
CA TYR A 145 6.07 -5.14 -4.61
C TYR A 145 5.80 -3.77 -4.00
N TYR A 146 6.01 -3.61 -2.71
CA TYR A 146 5.99 -2.30 -2.05
C TYR A 146 7.41 -1.71 -2.09
N PRO A 147 7.61 -0.42 -2.47
CA PRO A 147 6.59 0.63 -2.60
C PRO A 147 6.05 0.85 -4.03
N SER A 148 6.59 0.23 -5.05
CA SER A 148 6.29 0.59 -6.44
C SER A 148 4.97 0.04 -7.00
N GLY A 149 4.41 -1.00 -6.40
CA GLY A 149 3.29 -1.75 -6.96
C GLY A 149 3.68 -2.72 -8.09
N LEU A 150 4.99 -2.89 -8.31
CA LEU A 150 5.57 -3.83 -9.27
C LEU A 150 6.21 -4.98 -8.54
N THR A 151 6.52 -6.08 -9.23
CA THR A 151 7.43 -7.08 -8.67
C THR A 151 8.86 -6.55 -8.69
N SER A 152 9.71 -7.01 -7.76
CA SER A 152 11.13 -6.66 -7.78
C SER A 152 11.80 -6.99 -9.11
N LYS A 153 11.38 -8.07 -9.77
CA LYS A 153 11.85 -8.44 -11.10
C LYS A 153 11.43 -7.43 -12.18
N ASP A 154 10.22 -6.89 -12.08
CA ASP A 154 9.73 -5.89 -13.03
C ASP A 154 10.50 -4.58 -12.86
N GLU A 155 10.85 -4.20 -11.63
CA GLU A 155 11.69 -3.02 -11.37
C GLU A 155 13.10 -3.15 -11.96
N GLU A 156 13.71 -4.33 -11.86
CA GLU A 156 15.03 -4.59 -12.44
C GLU A 156 15.04 -4.47 -13.96
N THR A 157 13.90 -4.70 -14.62
CA THR A 157 13.76 -4.65 -16.08
C THR A 157 13.22 -3.32 -16.61
N MET A 158 12.82 -2.39 -15.74
CA MET A 158 12.32 -1.09 -16.17
C MET A 158 13.44 -0.21 -16.71
N GLU A 159 13.31 0.20 -17.97
CA GLU A 159 14.13 1.26 -18.55
C GLU A 159 13.52 2.63 -18.20
N PHE A 160 14.26 3.43 -17.44
CA PHE A 160 13.89 4.81 -17.19
C PHE A 160 14.39 5.69 -18.32
N LEU A 161 13.48 6.43 -18.95
CA LEU A 161 13.86 7.40 -19.97
C LEU A 161 14.68 8.54 -19.33
N PRO A 162 15.75 8.98 -20.00
CA PRO A 162 16.57 10.08 -19.49
C PRO A 162 15.76 11.37 -19.41
N ALA A 163 16.01 12.15 -18.38
CA ALA A 163 15.40 13.47 -18.24
C ALA A 163 15.75 14.38 -19.41
N LYS A 164 14.75 15.04 -19.98
CA LYS A 164 14.95 16.07 -21.00
C LYS A 164 14.90 17.45 -20.35
N THR A 165 16.01 18.16 -20.38
CA THR A 165 16.05 19.55 -19.94
C THR A 165 15.65 20.46 -21.09
N VAL A 166 14.55 21.18 -20.93
CA VAL A 166 14.10 22.20 -21.91
C VAL A 166 14.55 23.56 -21.42
N LYS A 167 15.45 24.19 -22.16
CA LYS A 167 15.82 25.58 -21.86
C LYS A 167 14.73 26.53 -22.32
N PRO A 168 14.15 27.37 -21.46
CA PRO A 168 13.13 28.33 -21.87
C PRO A 168 13.71 29.33 -22.89
N LYS A 169 12.95 29.64 -23.92
CA LYS A 169 13.39 30.57 -24.97
C LYS A 169 13.33 32.06 -24.57
N LYS A 170 12.70 32.37 -23.43
CA LYS A 170 12.60 33.73 -22.82
C LYS A 170 12.43 33.62 -21.31
N HIS A 171 12.48 34.75 -20.58
CA HIS A 171 12.28 34.81 -19.13
C HIS A 171 11.14 33.93 -18.65
N GLY A 172 11.46 32.87 -17.89
CA GLY A 172 10.53 31.88 -17.36
C GLY A 172 11.23 30.94 -16.39
N VAL A 173 10.46 30.07 -15.80
CA VAL A 173 10.98 29.04 -14.89
C VAL A 173 11.62 27.92 -15.72
N ALA A 174 12.85 27.54 -15.41
CA ALA A 174 13.45 26.32 -15.94
C ALA A 174 12.72 25.10 -15.32
N TYR A 175 12.33 24.16 -16.16
CA TYR A 175 11.71 22.92 -15.70
C TYR A 175 12.36 21.73 -16.39
N THR A 176 12.33 20.61 -15.70
CA THR A 176 12.72 19.31 -16.24
C THR A 176 11.45 18.47 -16.34
N TYR A 177 11.19 17.89 -17.51
CA TYR A 177 10.10 16.94 -17.62
C TYR A 177 10.65 15.58 -18.05
N TYR A 178 9.93 14.55 -17.66
CA TYR A 178 10.29 13.17 -17.97
C TYR A 178 9.21 12.56 -18.84
N GLU A 179 9.62 11.86 -19.90
CA GLU A 179 8.71 11.06 -20.72
C GLU A 179 8.81 9.60 -20.30
N GLY A 180 7.66 8.98 -20.08
CA GLY A 180 7.59 7.57 -19.72
C GLY A 180 6.33 7.26 -18.91
N LYS A 181 6.13 6.00 -18.62
CA LYS A 181 5.10 5.56 -17.69
C LYS A 181 5.74 5.43 -16.29
N PHE A 182 5.50 6.40 -15.45
CA PHE A 182 5.96 6.39 -14.07
C PHE A 182 4.79 5.97 -13.18
N LYS A 183 5.02 4.99 -12.31
CA LYS A 183 4.04 4.55 -11.32
C LYS A 183 4.20 5.26 -9.98
N HIS A 184 5.35 5.91 -9.79
CA HIS A 184 5.71 6.62 -8.55
C HIS A 184 6.56 7.86 -8.83
N THR A 185 6.42 8.93 -8.05
CA THR A 185 7.20 10.18 -8.22
C THR A 185 8.68 10.02 -7.92
N ASP A 186 9.07 9.09 -7.06
CA ASP A 186 10.46 8.73 -6.74
C ASP A 186 11.15 7.93 -7.85
N GLN A 187 10.40 7.36 -8.80
CA GLN A 187 10.92 6.78 -10.05
C GLN A 187 11.37 7.87 -11.04
N ILE A 188 10.97 9.10 -10.84
CA ILE A 188 11.51 10.24 -11.56
C ILE A 188 12.86 10.54 -10.93
N ALA A 189 13.94 10.00 -11.52
CA ALA A 189 15.28 10.27 -11.04
C ALA A 189 15.46 11.78 -10.85
N SER A 190 15.89 12.20 -9.66
CA SER A 190 16.33 13.57 -9.42
C SER A 190 17.52 13.83 -10.34
N GLY A 191 17.25 14.33 -11.52
CA GLY A 191 18.27 14.82 -12.43
C GLY A 191 18.88 16.06 -11.83
N THR A 192 19.98 15.90 -11.15
CA THR A 192 20.93 16.98 -10.90
C THR A 192 21.85 17.12 -12.11
#